data_2a84a65e375ea5cb38dc8c8140eaad5c
#
_entry.id   2a84a65e375ea5cb38dc8c8140eaad5c
#
_cell.length_a   1.000
_cell.length_b   1.000
_cell.length_c   1.000
_cell.angle_alpha   90.00
_cell.angle_beta   90.00
_cell.angle_gamma   90.00
#
_symmetry.space_group_name_H-M   'P 1'
#
loop_
_entity.id
_entity.type
_entity.pdbx_description
1 polymer ?
#
loop_
_entity_poly.entity_id
_entity_poly.type
_entity_poly.pdbx_seq_one_letter_code
_entity_poly.pdbx_strand_id
1 'polypeptide(L)'
;LAFFIQWLAFIPAYLFQTEKFYDLTGSITYITVIGVAVCYSSYSTDLDARSILLATLVIIWALRLGTFLFGRIQKAGKDDRFDEIKPSFIGFLNAWTIQGLWITFTAAAALVGITTLIRKGIDMFAIIGFLVWAFGFAFEVIADSQKSRFNADSANMGKFIQTGLWSRSRHPNYFGEIVLWIGIAIIAFPVLQGWQWVAIISPIFVTLLLTRVSGVPMLEKKADNKWGGQEDYEAYKKNTPVLIPRLTKAGK
;
A
#
# COMPACT_ATOMS: atom_id res chain seq x y z
N LEU A 1 9.25 17.10 -2.43
CA LEU A 1 10.28 16.05 -2.35
C LEU A 1 9.82 14.76 -3.07
N ALA A 2 8.63 14.20 -2.74
CA ALA A 2 8.16 12.96 -3.36
C ALA A 2 8.15 13.04 -4.89
N PHE A 3 7.52 14.04 -5.48
CA PHE A 3 7.50 14.23 -6.94
C PHE A 3 8.90 14.36 -7.54
N PHE A 4 9.79 15.09 -6.88
CA PHE A 4 11.17 15.26 -7.36
C PHE A 4 11.90 13.91 -7.47
N ILE A 5 11.78 13.05 -6.45
CA ILE A 5 12.39 11.71 -6.47
C ILE A 5 11.79 10.87 -7.60
N GLN A 6 10.47 10.91 -7.77
CA GLN A 6 9.78 10.16 -8.82
C GLN A 6 10.20 10.62 -10.22
N TRP A 7 10.27 11.92 -10.46
CA TRP A 7 10.69 12.46 -11.76
C TRP A 7 12.16 12.21 -12.05
N LEU A 8 13.02 12.26 -11.03
CA LEU A 8 14.42 11.91 -11.19
C LEU A 8 14.60 10.44 -11.56
N ALA A 9 13.86 9.55 -10.91
CA ALA A 9 13.87 8.11 -11.21
C ALA A 9 13.20 7.78 -12.55
N PHE A 10 12.21 8.57 -12.98
CA PHE A 10 11.60 8.45 -14.30
C PHE A 10 12.61 8.57 -15.44
N ILE A 11 13.61 9.44 -15.32
CA ILE A 11 14.61 9.69 -16.38
C ILE A 11 15.27 8.38 -16.83
N PRO A 12 16.00 7.65 -15.97
CA PRO A 12 16.60 6.38 -16.37
C PRO A 12 15.53 5.31 -16.72
N ALA A 13 14.38 5.31 -16.05
CA ALA A 13 13.31 4.37 -16.37
C ALA A 13 12.83 4.53 -17.81
N TYR A 14 12.64 5.77 -18.27
CA TYR A 14 12.21 6.07 -19.63
C TYR A 14 13.33 5.79 -20.65
N LEU A 15 14.55 6.20 -20.37
CA LEU A 15 15.69 5.96 -21.26
C LEU A 15 15.98 4.47 -21.51
N PHE A 16 15.87 3.67 -20.45
CA PHE A 16 16.09 2.22 -20.53
C PHE A 16 14.81 1.40 -20.73
N GLN A 17 13.65 2.07 -20.90
CA GLN A 17 12.34 1.43 -21.09
C GLN A 17 12.04 0.35 -20.04
N THR A 18 12.30 0.65 -18.77
CA THR A 18 12.18 -0.29 -17.65
C THR A 18 11.35 0.25 -16.50
N GLU A 19 10.52 -0.61 -15.92
CA GLU A 19 9.71 -0.35 -14.73
C GLU A 19 10.21 -1.12 -13.49
N LYS A 20 11.27 -1.91 -13.63
CA LYS A 20 11.69 -2.90 -12.62
C LYS A 20 11.96 -2.32 -11.23
N PHE A 21 12.31 -1.05 -11.16
CA PHE A 21 12.56 -0.36 -9.89
C PHE A 21 11.44 0.61 -9.48
N TYR A 22 10.30 0.62 -10.18
CA TYR A 22 9.16 1.51 -9.89
C TYR A 22 8.66 1.37 -8.45
N ASP A 23 8.27 0.15 -8.05
CA ASP A 23 7.75 -0.12 -6.71
C ASP A 23 8.84 0.11 -5.63
N LEU A 24 10.11 -0.24 -5.92
CA LEU A 24 11.24 0.01 -5.03
C LEU A 24 11.47 1.52 -4.81
N THR A 25 11.41 2.31 -5.88
CA THR A 25 11.52 3.77 -5.79
C THR A 25 10.39 4.37 -4.96
N GLY A 26 9.17 3.84 -5.10
CA GLY A 26 8.05 4.23 -4.24
C GLY A 26 8.37 4.04 -2.76
N SER A 27 8.88 2.88 -2.39
CA SER A 27 9.26 2.56 -1.01
C SER A 27 10.41 3.43 -0.49
N ILE A 28 11.45 3.63 -1.30
CA ILE A 28 12.56 4.54 -0.96
C ILE A 28 12.02 5.97 -0.76
N THR A 29 11.06 6.40 -1.57
CA THR A 29 10.46 7.72 -1.45
C THR A 29 9.69 7.87 -0.14
N TYR A 30 8.89 6.86 0.28
CA TYR A 30 8.26 6.85 1.61
C TYR A 30 9.30 7.01 2.73
N ILE A 31 10.35 6.20 2.71
CA ILE A 31 11.41 6.25 3.72
C ILE A 31 12.08 7.63 3.74
N THR A 32 12.36 8.18 2.56
CA THR A 32 13.02 9.50 2.44
C THR A 32 12.14 10.63 2.97
N VAL A 33 10.85 10.68 2.60
CA VAL A 33 9.97 11.77 3.05
C VAL A 33 9.70 11.69 4.55
N ILE A 34 9.57 10.49 5.12
CA ILE A 34 9.45 10.27 6.56
C ILE A 34 10.77 10.64 7.27
N GLY A 35 11.91 10.22 6.74
CA GLY A 35 13.21 10.59 7.31
C GLY A 35 13.44 12.10 7.34
N VAL A 36 13.10 12.81 6.25
CA VAL A 36 13.16 14.28 6.21
C VAL A 36 12.20 14.90 7.20
N ALA A 37 10.98 14.38 7.36
CA ALA A 37 10.02 14.87 8.35
C ALA A 37 10.56 14.71 9.80
N VAL A 38 11.17 13.58 10.10
CA VAL A 38 11.83 13.30 11.40
C VAL A 38 13.00 14.29 11.62
N CYS A 39 13.88 14.44 10.63
CA CYS A 39 14.98 15.41 10.73
C CYS A 39 14.48 16.83 10.94
N TYR A 40 13.50 17.27 10.15
CA TYR A 40 12.89 18.60 10.32
C TYR A 40 12.30 18.77 11.73
N SER A 41 11.59 17.78 12.21
CA SER A 41 10.98 17.79 13.54
C SER A 41 12.03 17.86 14.66
N SER A 42 13.15 17.14 14.53
CA SER A 42 14.24 17.15 15.51
C SER A 42 14.97 18.48 15.60
N TYR A 43 14.99 19.28 14.53
CA TYR A 43 15.56 20.64 14.54
C TYR A 43 14.58 21.71 15.06
N SER A 44 13.29 21.52 14.84
CA SER A 44 12.26 22.52 15.14
C SER A 44 11.63 22.34 16.52
N THR A 45 11.60 21.11 17.00
CA THR A 45 10.97 20.70 18.27
C THR A 45 11.57 19.36 18.70
N ASP A 46 11.52 19.02 19.98
CA ASP A 46 11.96 17.71 20.42
C ASP A 46 11.07 16.60 19.82
N LEU A 47 11.70 15.54 19.34
CA LEU A 47 11.00 14.34 18.90
C LEU A 47 10.36 13.64 20.09
N ASP A 48 9.03 13.46 20.02
CA ASP A 48 8.30 12.70 21.01
C ASP A 48 8.14 11.22 20.60
N ALA A 49 7.75 10.38 21.53
CA ALA A 49 7.56 8.95 21.29
C ALA A 49 6.50 8.65 20.22
N ARG A 50 5.49 9.52 20.06
CA ARG A 50 4.45 9.39 19.03
C ARG A 50 5.02 9.62 17.62
N SER A 51 5.84 10.65 17.45
CA SER A 51 6.52 10.95 16.19
C SER A 51 7.43 9.78 15.77
N ILE A 52 8.19 9.23 16.72
CA ILE A 52 9.04 8.06 16.49
C ILE A 52 8.20 6.85 16.11
N LEU A 53 7.08 6.61 16.81
CA LEU A 53 6.17 5.51 16.51
C LEU A 53 5.64 5.63 15.07
N LEU A 54 5.08 6.78 14.67
CA LEU A 54 4.57 7.02 13.32
C LEU A 54 5.63 6.77 12.26
N ALA A 55 6.84 7.32 12.45
CA ALA A 55 7.95 7.14 11.51
C ALA A 55 8.33 5.65 11.39
N THR A 56 8.49 4.96 12.52
CA THR A 56 8.89 3.55 12.55
C THR A 56 7.87 2.67 11.83
N LEU A 57 6.57 2.86 12.08
CA LEU A 57 5.52 2.05 11.46
C LEU A 57 5.47 2.22 9.94
N VAL A 58 5.59 3.45 9.44
CA VAL A 58 5.62 3.71 7.99
C VAL A 58 6.89 3.12 7.36
N ILE A 59 8.04 3.28 8.00
CA ILE A 59 9.31 2.73 7.50
C ILE A 59 9.26 1.20 7.45
N ILE A 60 8.77 0.52 8.50
CA ILE A 60 8.63 -0.95 8.52
C ILE A 60 7.73 -1.41 7.37
N TRP A 61 6.57 -0.77 7.17
CA TRP A 61 5.67 -1.11 6.09
C TRP A 61 6.32 -0.88 4.72
N ALA A 62 6.96 0.27 4.50
CA ALA A 62 7.61 0.61 3.24
C ALA A 62 8.76 -0.35 2.90
N LEU A 63 9.61 -0.68 3.88
CA LEU A 63 10.69 -1.66 3.70
C LEU A 63 10.16 -3.04 3.31
N ARG A 64 9.13 -3.50 4.04
CA ARG A 64 8.50 -4.80 3.76
C ARG A 64 7.87 -4.83 2.38
N LEU A 65 7.04 -3.84 2.05
CA LEU A 65 6.33 -3.80 0.77
C LEU A 65 7.31 -3.67 -0.40
N GLY A 66 8.28 -2.76 -0.29
CA GLY A 66 9.28 -2.55 -1.33
C GLY A 66 10.14 -3.79 -1.61
N THR A 67 10.62 -4.46 -0.57
CA THR A 67 11.41 -5.70 -0.74
C THR A 67 10.55 -6.83 -1.31
N PHE A 68 9.30 -6.94 -0.90
CA PHE A 68 8.36 -7.92 -1.42
C PHE A 68 8.06 -7.70 -2.91
N LEU A 69 7.69 -6.47 -3.30
CA LEU A 69 7.34 -6.16 -4.68
C LEU A 69 8.55 -6.24 -5.60
N PHE A 70 9.71 -5.74 -5.16
CA PHE A 70 10.95 -5.86 -5.91
C PHE A 70 11.33 -7.33 -6.15
N GLY A 71 11.28 -8.17 -5.11
CA GLY A 71 11.53 -9.61 -5.26
C GLY A 71 10.55 -10.31 -6.20
N ARG A 72 9.27 -9.86 -6.22
CA ARG A 72 8.27 -10.35 -7.16
C ARG A 72 8.62 -9.99 -8.61
N ILE A 73 9.01 -8.73 -8.87
CA ILE A 73 9.40 -8.27 -10.20
C ILE A 73 10.67 -8.97 -10.70
N GLN A 74 11.65 -9.20 -9.83
CA GLN A 74 12.85 -9.95 -10.21
C GLN A 74 12.53 -11.38 -10.67
N LYS A 75 11.55 -12.04 -10.04
CA LYS A 75 11.09 -13.38 -10.44
C LYS A 75 10.22 -13.36 -11.70
N ALA A 76 9.38 -12.36 -11.87
CA ALA A 76 8.48 -12.22 -13.01
C ALA A 76 9.17 -11.69 -14.27
N GLY A 77 10.31 -10.99 -14.11
CA GLY A 77 11.08 -10.36 -15.19
C GLY A 77 10.53 -9.01 -15.65
N LYS A 78 9.23 -8.78 -15.60
CA LYS A 78 8.56 -7.52 -15.98
C LYS A 78 7.24 -7.33 -15.22
N ASP A 79 6.69 -6.12 -15.33
CA ASP A 79 5.33 -5.80 -14.87
C ASP A 79 4.46 -5.41 -16.07
N ASP A 80 3.54 -6.29 -16.45
CA ASP A 80 2.65 -6.11 -17.61
C ASP A 80 1.80 -4.82 -17.54
N ARG A 81 1.62 -4.23 -16.34
CA ARG A 81 0.88 -2.96 -16.16
C ARG A 81 1.51 -1.81 -16.97
N PHE A 82 2.79 -1.91 -17.24
CA PHE A 82 3.56 -0.85 -17.90
C PHE A 82 3.79 -1.08 -19.39
N ASP A 83 3.46 -2.24 -19.94
CA ASP A 83 3.78 -2.58 -21.34
C ASP A 83 3.21 -1.56 -22.35
N GLU A 84 1.97 -1.09 -22.12
CA GLU A 84 1.31 -0.13 -23.01
C GLU A 84 1.73 1.33 -22.76
N ILE A 85 2.15 1.66 -21.53
CA ILE A 85 2.44 3.04 -21.13
C ILE A 85 3.92 3.43 -21.23
N LYS A 86 4.84 2.46 -21.09
CA LYS A 86 6.30 2.71 -21.18
C LYS A 86 6.74 3.41 -22.48
N PRO A 87 6.22 3.03 -23.67
CA PRO A 87 6.65 3.68 -24.91
C PRO A 87 6.22 5.15 -25.02
N SER A 88 5.15 5.52 -24.32
CA SER A 88 4.64 6.90 -24.29
C SER A 88 5.33 7.71 -23.21
N PHE A 89 6.05 8.78 -23.57
CA PHE A 89 6.67 9.69 -22.59
C PHE A 89 5.67 10.21 -21.57
N ILE A 90 4.53 10.75 -22.04
CA ILE A 90 3.49 11.30 -21.16
C ILE A 90 2.82 10.19 -20.34
N GLY A 91 2.51 9.05 -20.97
CA GLY A 91 1.89 7.91 -20.28
C GLY A 91 2.77 7.41 -19.14
N PHE A 92 4.06 7.24 -19.38
CA PHE A 92 4.97 6.74 -18.38
C PHE A 92 5.31 7.79 -17.30
N LEU A 93 5.49 9.07 -17.70
CA LEU A 93 5.66 10.16 -16.73
C LEU A 93 4.45 10.32 -15.82
N ASN A 94 3.22 10.14 -16.33
CA ASN A 94 2.01 10.16 -15.52
C ASN A 94 2.01 9.06 -14.46
N ALA A 95 2.46 7.84 -14.78
CA ALA A 95 2.56 6.77 -13.78
C ALA A 95 3.48 7.17 -12.61
N TRP A 96 4.67 7.71 -12.90
CA TRP A 96 5.59 8.20 -11.88
C TRP A 96 5.04 9.40 -11.10
N THR A 97 4.32 10.29 -11.76
CA THR A 97 3.67 11.43 -11.11
C THR A 97 2.55 10.97 -10.16
N ILE A 98 1.72 10.02 -10.61
CA ILE A 98 0.67 9.41 -9.79
C ILE A 98 1.27 8.71 -8.56
N GLN A 99 2.43 8.06 -8.69
CA GLN A 99 3.12 7.46 -7.55
C GLN A 99 3.55 8.54 -6.54
N GLY A 100 4.08 9.67 -6.98
CA GLY A 100 4.41 10.80 -6.10
C GLY A 100 3.19 11.36 -5.36
N LEU A 101 2.07 11.46 -6.06
CA LEU A 101 0.78 11.86 -5.48
C LEU A 101 0.30 10.83 -4.47
N TRP A 102 0.38 9.54 -4.81
CA TRP A 102 0.05 8.44 -3.91
C TRP A 102 0.81 8.54 -2.59
N ILE A 103 2.14 8.63 -2.66
CA ILE A 103 3.00 8.73 -1.48
C ILE A 103 2.61 9.94 -0.62
N THR A 104 2.40 11.09 -1.25
CA THR A 104 2.08 12.34 -0.55
C THR A 104 0.78 12.24 0.25
N PHE A 105 -0.29 11.76 -0.38
CA PHE A 105 -1.59 11.67 0.29
C PHE A 105 -1.68 10.50 1.28
N THR A 106 -1.08 9.37 0.94
CA THR A 106 -1.07 8.21 1.84
C THR A 106 -0.29 8.51 3.12
N ALA A 107 0.89 9.15 3.02
CA ALA A 107 1.70 9.50 4.17
C ALA A 107 1.20 10.75 4.93
N ALA A 108 0.18 11.47 4.45
CA ALA A 108 -0.21 12.77 4.98
C ALA A 108 -0.45 12.77 6.50
N ALA A 109 -1.18 11.79 7.04
CA ALA A 109 -1.44 11.70 8.48
C ALA A 109 -0.15 11.49 9.29
N ALA A 110 0.76 10.63 8.81
CA ALA A 110 2.05 10.41 9.45
C ALA A 110 2.94 11.65 9.38
N LEU A 111 3.04 12.30 8.20
CA LEU A 111 3.87 13.49 7.99
C LEU A 111 3.42 14.64 8.88
N VAL A 112 2.11 14.91 8.91
CA VAL A 112 1.56 15.97 9.79
C VAL A 112 1.74 15.61 11.26
N GLY A 113 1.47 14.35 11.66
CA GLY A 113 1.64 13.89 13.03
C GLY A 113 3.10 13.97 13.53
N ILE A 114 4.08 13.78 12.63
CA ILE A 114 5.51 13.91 12.96
C ILE A 114 5.93 15.39 13.05
N THR A 115 5.43 16.25 12.16
CA THR A 115 5.90 17.64 12.02
C THR A 115 5.08 18.66 12.78
N THR A 116 3.94 18.29 13.38
CA THR A 116 3.12 19.19 14.21
C THR A 116 3.90 19.71 15.40
N LEU A 117 3.58 20.92 15.85
CA LEU A 117 4.14 21.51 17.08
C LEU A 117 3.48 20.96 18.36
N ILE A 118 2.34 20.28 18.21
CA ILE A 118 1.65 19.66 19.34
C ILE A 118 2.32 18.35 19.68
N ARG A 119 2.87 18.28 20.88
CA ARG A 119 3.51 17.07 21.41
C ARG A 119 2.60 16.40 22.44
N LYS A 120 2.28 15.15 22.17
CA LYS A 120 1.54 14.26 23.08
C LYS A 120 2.27 12.94 23.12
N GLY A 121 2.68 12.52 24.30
CA GLY A 121 3.26 11.21 24.52
C GLY A 121 2.33 10.09 24.06
N ILE A 122 2.67 8.85 24.40
CA ILE A 122 1.84 7.68 24.08
C ILE A 122 0.58 7.71 24.96
N ASP A 123 -0.56 7.78 24.31
CA ASP A 123 -1.90 7.78 24.91
C ASP A 123 -2.75 6.61 24.34
N MET A 124 -4.02 6.57 24.72
CA MET A 124 -4.96 5.54 24.24
C MET A 124 -5.07 5.51 22.71
N PHE A 125 -5.02 6.67 22.04
CA PHE A 125 -5.06 6.73 20.57
C PHE A 125 -3.80 6.12 19.94
N ALA A 126 -2.63 6.34 20.53
CA ALA A 126 -1.39 5.72 20.06
C ALA A 126 -1.44 4.19 20.22
N ILE A 127 -1.96 3.70 21.34
CA ILE A 127 -2.08 2.26 21.62
C ILE A 127 -3.09 1.61 20.67
N ILE A 128 -4.31 2.15 20.58
CA ILE A 128 -5.36 1.62 19.67
C ILE A 128 -4.89 1.67 18.22
N GLY A 129 -4.33 2.81 17.78
CA GLY A 129 -3.85 2.96 16.42
C GLY A 129 -2.72 1.99 16.09
N PHE A 130 -1.80 1.74 17.03
CA PHE A 130 -0.77 0.71 16.89
C PHE A 130 -1.36 -0.70 16.75
N LEU A 131 -2.34 -1.06 17.56
CA LEU A 131 -3.00 -2.38 17.46
C LEU A 131 -3.74 -2.55 16.14
N VAL A 132 -4.44 -1.50 15.67
CA VAL A 132 -5.12 -1.48 14.36
C VAL A 132 -4.08 -1.61 13.24
N TRP A 133 -2.97 -0.86 13.30
CA TRP A 133 -1.87 -0.96 12.35
C TRP A 133 -1.28 -2.37 12.33
N ALA A 134 -0.95 -2.93 13.50
CA ALA A 134 -0.35 -4.26 13.62
C ALA A 134 -1.26 -5.35 13.05
N PHE A 135 -2.57 -5.26 13.31
CA PHE A 135 -3.55 -6.17 12.73
C PHE A 135 -3.59 -6.04 11.19
N GLY A 136 -3.70 -4.81 10.65
CA GLY A 136 -3.72 -4.57 9.21
C GLY A 136 -2.44 -5.05 8.54
N PHE A 137 -1.28 -4.73 9.10
CA PHE A 137 0.04 -5.15 8.62
C PHE A 137 0.19 -6.67 8.60
N ALA A 138 -0.17 -7.34 9.70
CA ALA A 138 -0.12 -8.81 9.77
C ALA A 138 -1.06 -9.45 8.73
N PHE A 139 -2.26 -8.88 8.56
CA PHE A 139 -3.24 -9.36 7.59
C PHE A 139 -2.71 -9.24 6.15
N GLU A 140 -2.11 -8.12 5.79
CA GLU A 140 -1.46 -7.87 4.50
C GLU A 140 -0.31 -8.86 4.25
N VAL A 141 0.61 -9.00 5.23
CA VAL A 141 1.77 -9.90 5.12
C VAL A 141 1.34 -11.36 4.95
N ILE A 142 0.35 -11.81 5.70
CA ILE A 142 -0.16 -13.18 5.61
C ILE A 142 -0.82 -13.41 4.25
N ALA A 143 -1.65 -12.47 3.79
CA ALA A 143 -2.32 -12.58 2.49
C ALA A 143 -1.33 -12.67 1.33
N ASP A 144 -0.32 -11.79 1.31
CA ASP A 144 0.73 -11.79 0.29
C ASP A 144 1.59 -13.06 0.34
N SER A 145 1.91 -13.54 1.54
CA SER A 145 2.65 -14.80 1.73
C SER A 145 1.85 -16.01 1.21
N GLN A 146 0.54 -16.07 1.51
CA GLN A 146 -0.33 -17.14 1.00
C GLN A 146 -0.36 -17.14 -0.53
N LYS A 147 -0.54 -15.95 -1.16
CA LYS A 147 -0.55 -15.83 -2.62
C LYS A 147 0.79 -16.19 -3.25
N SER A 148 1.89 -15.79 -2.63
CA SER A 148 3.23 -16.10 -3.12
C SER A 148 3.53 -17.59 -3.07
N ARG A 149 3.17 -18.27 -1.98
CA ARG A 149 3.31 -19.73 -1.86
C ARG A 149 2.44 -20.48 -2.87
N PHE A 150 1.18 -20.04 -3.02
CA PHE A 150 0.27 -20.63 -4.01
C PHE A 150 0.83 -20.52 -5.42
N ASN A 151 1.34 -19.36 -5.81
CA ASN A 151 1.92 -19.14 -7.14
C ASN A 151 3.27 -19.84 -7.36
N ALA A 152 4.00 -20.16 -6.29
CA ALA A 152 5.28 -20.87 -6.37
C ALA A 152 5.12 -22.38 -6.59
N ASP A 153 3.95 -22.93 -6.29
CA ASP A 153 3.64 -24.35 -6.47
C ASP A 153 3.18 -24.61 -7.92
N SER A 154 3.93 -25.43 -8.65
CA SER A 154 3.63 -25.79 -10.03
C SER A 154 2.27 -26.50 -10.20
N ALA A 155 1.78 -27.19 -9.14
CA ALA A 155 0.46 -27.82 -9.14
C ALA A 155 -0.70 -26.81 -9.23
N ASN A 156 -0.42 -25.54 -8.95
CA ASN A 156 -1.38 -24.44 -9.03
C ASN A 156 -1.28 -23.62 -10.33
N MET A 157 -0.45 -24.05 -11.28
CA MET A 157 -0.30 -23.35 -12.56
C MET A 157 -1.66 -23.21 -13.27
N GLY A 158 -1.98 -22.00 -13.70
CA GLY A 158 -3.26 -21.68 -14.35
C GLY A 158 -4.46 -21.51 -13.41
N LYS A 159 -4.34 -21.85 -12.12
CA LYS A 159 -5.42 -21.73 -11.13
C LYS A 159 -5.41 -20.36 -10.43
N PHE A 160 -6.51 -20.04 -9.77
CA PHE A 160 -6.63 -18.89 -8.88
C PHE A 160 -6.65 -19.33 -7.41
N ILE A 161 -6.14 -18.46 -6.53
CA ILE A 161 -6.13 -18.75 -5.10
C ILE A 161 -7.51 -18.51 -4.49
N GLN A 162 -8.01 -19.51 -3.72
CA GLN A 162 -9.29 -19.46 -3.00
C GLN A 162 -9.19 -20.08 -1.59
N THR A 163 -7.98 -20.15 -1.04
CA THR A 163 -7.70 -20.73 0.28
C THR A 163 -7.20 -19.69 1.28
N GLY A 164 -7.22 -20.00 2.58
CA GLY A 164 -6.77 -19.11 3.64
C GLY A 164 -7.57 -17.81 3.70
N LEU A 165 -6.91 -16.65 3.73
CA LEU A 165 -7.55 -15.34 3.71
C LEU A 165 -8.27 -15.05 2.39
N TRP A 166 -7.79 -15.63 1.29
CA TRP A 166 -8.38 -15.50 -0.06
C TRP A 166 -9.73 -16.22 -0.20
N SER A 167 -10.07 -17.15 0.70
CA SER A 167 -11.42 -17.71 0.79
C SER A 167 -12.42 -16.79 1.50
N ARG A 168 -11.94 -15.74 2.17
CA ARG A 168 -12.75 -14.81 2.95
C ARG A 168 -12.89 -13.43 2.31
N SER A 169 -11.94 -13.06 1.48
CA SER A 169 -11.90 -11.82 0.68
C SER A 169 -11.14 -12.08 -0.60
N ARG A 170 -11.55 -11.44 -1.71
CA ARG A 170 -10.83 -11.52 -2.98
C ARG A 170 -9.57 -10.64 -3.02
N HIS A 171 -9.50 -9.64 -2.14
CA HIS A 171 -8.35 -8.73 -1.99
C HIS A 171 -7.99 -8.53 -0.51
N PRO A 172 -7.62 -9.61 0.22
CA PRO A 172 -7.37 -9.52 1.64
C PRO A 172 -6.13 -8.66 1.99
N ASN A 173 -5.12 -8.61 1.12
CA ASN A 173 -3.97 -7.74 1.29
C ASN A 173 -4.35 -6.25 1.23
N TYR A 174 -5.25 -5.85 0.33
CA TYR A 174 -5.74 -4.47 0.26
C TYR A 174 -6.59 -4.09 1.49
N PHE A 175 -7.37 -5.03 2.00
CA PHE A 175 -8.04 -4.81 3.28
C PHE A 175 -7.02 -4.53 4.39
N GLY A 176 -5.96 -5.35 4.49
CA GLY A 176 -4.88 -5.13 5.45
C GLY A 176 -4.22 -3.77 5.30
N GLU A 177 -3.90 -3.36 4.07
CA GLU A 177 -3.29 -2.06 3.76
C GLU A 177 -4.20 -0.89 4.17
N ILE A 178 -5.48 -0.93 3.86
CA ILE A 178 -6.44 0.10 4.30
C ILE A 178 -6.49 0.19 5.83
N VAL A 179 -6.57 -0.95 6.51
CA VAL A 179 -6.64 -0.99 7.98
C VAL A 179 -5.39 -0.43 8.64
N LEU A 180 -4.20 -0.74 8.14
CA LEU A 180 -2.97 -0.18 8.72
C LEU A 180 -2.88 1.33 8.54
N TRP A 181 -3.34 1.90 7.42
CA TRP A 181 -3.37 3.36 7.24
C TRP A 181 -4.45 4.04 8.10
N ILE A 182 -5.55 3.36 8.41
CA ILE A 182 -6.49 3.80 9.46
C ILE A 182 -5.77 3.84 10.82
N GLY A 183 -4.96 2.84 11.15
CA GLY A 183 -4.14 2.83 12.36
C GLY A 183 -3.21 4.03 12.47
N ILE A 184 -2.50 4.38 11.38
CA ILE A 184 -1.64 5.59 11.30
C ILE A 184 -2.46 6.86 11.56
N ALA A 185 -3.65 6.99 10.96
CA ALA A 185 -4.52 8.15 11.16
C ALA A 185 -5.02 8.25 12.61
N ILE A 186 -5.34 7.13 13.26
CA ILE A 186 -5.73 7.09 14.68
C ILE A 186 -4.58 7.57 15.56
N ILE A 187 -3.32 7.14 15.31
CA ILE A 187 -2.16 7.60 16.08
C ILE A 187 -1.97 9.11 15.92
N ALA A 188 -2.14 9.64 14.71
CA ALA A 188 -1.96 11.07 14.43
C ALA A 188 -3.10 11.94 14.98
N PHE A 189 -4.33 11.39 15.10
CA PHE A 189 -5.56 12.11 15.41
C PHE A 189 -5.44 13.15 16.54
N PRO A 190 -4.93 12.83 17.75
CA PRO A 190 -4.95 13.76 18.89
C PRO A 190 -3.96 14.92 18.79
N VAL A 191 -3.09 14.95 17.80
CA VAL A 191 -2.11 16.02 17.57
C VAL A 191 -2.43 16.89 16.36
N LEU A 192 -3.53 16.60 15.63
CA LEU A 192 -3.99 17.41 14.51
C LEU A 192 -4.77 18.62 14.99
N GLN A 193 -4.48 19.80 14.39
CA GLN A 193 -5.16 21.05 14.72
C GLN A 193 -5.49 21.86 13.46
N GLY A 194 -6.59 22.61 13.50
CA GLY A 194 -6.99 23.52 12.44
C GLY A 194 -7.01 22.82 11.07
N TRP A 195 -6.31 23.38 10.09
CA TRP A 195 -6.23 22.83 8.74
C TRP A 195 -5.53 21.46 8.64
N GLN A 196 -4.76 21.05 9.67
CA GLN A 196 -4.07 19.75 9.71
C GLN A 196 -5.04 18.56 9.63
N TRP A 197 -6.32 18.78 9.96
CA TRP A 197 -7.37 17.77 9.80
C TRP A 197 -7.54 17.25 8.37
N VAL A 198 -7.08 18.01 7.37
CA VAL A 198 -7.01 17.55 5.97
C VAL A 198 -6.14 16.27 5.84
N ALA A 199 -5.19 16.05 6.76
CA ALA A 199 -4.35 14.86 6.75
C ALA A 199 -5.12 13.53 6.95
N ILE A 200 -6.36 13.57 7.49
CA ILE A 200 -7.26 12.41 7.57
C ILE A 200 -7.69 11.91 6.18
N ILE A 201 -7.40 12.67 5.11
CA ILE A 201 -7.52 12.17 3.74
C ILE A 201 -6.72 10.87 3.51
N SER A 202 -5.65 10.61 4.29
CA SER A 202 -4.74 9.47 4.12
C SER A 202 -5.48 8.13 3.97
N PRO A 203 -6.21 7.59 4.94
CA PRO A 203 -6.92 6.31 4.78
C PRO A 203 -8.05 6.38 3.74
N ILE A 204 -8.70 7.54 3.56
CA ILE A 204 -9.73 7.74 2.54
C ILE A 204 -9.12 7.62 1.15
N PHE A 205 -8.00 8.28 0.92
CA PHE A 205 -7.29 8.25 -0.35
C PHE A 205 -6.83 6.83 -0.71
N VAL A 206 -6.20 6.12 0.23
CA VAL A 206 -5.79 4.72 0.02
C VAL A 206 -7.00 3.85 -0.33
N THR A 207 -8.10 4.00 0.40
CA THR A 207 -9.34 3.24 0.14
C THR A 207 -9.86 3.51 -1.27
N LEU A 208 -10.00 4.78 -1.66
CA LEU A 208 -10.50 5.14 -3.00
C LEU A 208 -9.55 4.65 -4.10
N LEU A 209 -8.26 4.83 -3.90
CA LEU A 209 -7.24 4.45 -4.87
C LEU A 209 -7.25 2.93 -5.12
N LEU A 210 -7.22 2.13 -4.06
CA LEU A 210 -7.21 0.67 -4.17
C LEU A 210 -8.54 0.10 -4.66
N THR A 211 -9.68 0.71 -4.31
CA THR A 211 -11.00 0.15 -4.65
C THR A 211 -11.61 0.69 -5.93
N ARG A 212 -11.19 1.88 -6.41
CA ARG A 212 -11.83 2.55 -7.56
C ARG A 212 -10.89 2.89 -8.71
N VAL A 213 -9.60 3.11 -8.44
CA VAL A 213 -8.67 3.64 -9.45
C VAL A 213 -7.73 2.58 -10.00
N SER A 214 -6.93 1.93 -9.15
CA SER A 214 -5.83 1.08 -9.62
C SER A 214 -5.87 -0.36 -9.12
N GLY A 215 -6.18 -0.62 -7.87
CA GLY A 215 -6.04 -1.94 -7.25
C GLY A 215 -7.08 -2.94 -7.74
N VAL A 216 -8.23 -2.96 -7.07
CA VAL A 216 -9.33 -3.91 -7.31
C VAL A 216 -9.78 -3.93 -8.77
N PRO A 217 -10.11 -2.78 -9.43
CA PRO A 217 -10.66 -2.83 -10.79
C PRO A 217 -9.73 -3.49 -11.79
N MET A 218 -8.43 -3.19 -11.71
CA MET A 218 -7.44 -3.77 -12.62
C MET A 218 -7.24 -5.28 -12.39
N LEU A 219 -7.21 -5.70 -11.11
CA LEU A 219 -7.01 -7.11 -10.78
C LEU A 219 -8.25 -7.96 -11.09
N GLU A 220 -9.46 -7.44 -10.83
CA GLU A 220 -10.71 -8.12 -11.20
C GLU A 220 -10.80 -8.29 -12.72
N LYS A 221 -10.54 -7.21 -13.50
CA LYS A 221 -10.51 -7.31 -14.96
C LYS A 221 -9.50 -8.33 -15.46
N LYS A 222 -8.29 -8.35 -14.89
CA LYS A 222 -7.25 -9.33 -15.25
C LYS A 222 -7.68 -10.76 -14.90
N ALA A 223 -8.34 -10.95 -13.78
CA ALA A 223 -8.87 -12.24 -13.34
C ALA A 223 -10.04 -12.70 -14.22
N ASP A 224 -10.97 -11.82 -14.54
CA ASP A 224 -12.10 -12.11 -15.44
C ASP A 224 -11.62 -12.49 -16.85
N ASN A 225 -10.61 -11.79 -17.38
CA ASN A 225 -10.03 -12.14 -18.68
C ASN A 225 -9.35 -13.53 -18.69
N LYS A 226 -8.85 -13.98 -17.52
CA LYS A 226 -8.11 -15.25 -17.42
C LYS A 226 -9.00 -16.43 -17.05
N TRP A 227 -9.98 -16.25 -16.18
CA TRP A 227 -10.79 -17.32 -15.61
C TRP A 227 -12.29 -17.12 -15.79
N GLY A 228 -12.74 -16.00 -16.35
CA GLY A 228 -14.16 -15.72 -16.57
C GLY A 228 -14.85 -16.82 -17.37
N GLY A 229 -16.09 -17.17 -16.97
CA GLY A 229 -16.86 -18.27 -17.54
C GLY A 229 -16.52 -19.65 -17.00
N GLN A 230 -15.48 -19.82 -16.18
CA GLN A 230 -15.22 -21.06 -15.46
C GLN A 230 -16.16 -21.16 -14.25
N GLU A 231 -16.85 -22.28 -14.10
CA GLU A 231 -17.89 -22.47 -13.07
C GLU A 231 -17.35 -22.25 -11.64
N ASP A 232 -16.17 -22.79 -11.35
CA ASP A 232 -15.51 -22.65 -10.05
C ASP A 232 -15.09 -21.20 -9.75
N TYR A 233 -14.63 -20.45 -10.76
CA TYR A 233 -14.28 -19.05 -10.61
C TYR A 233 -15.51 -18.16 -10.40
N GLU A 234 -16.59 -18.39 -11.18
CA GLU A 234 -17.83 -17.63 -11.02
C GLU A 234 -18.49 -17.93 -9.65
N ALA A 235 -18.44 -19.18 -9.20
CA ALA A 235 -18.90 -19.57 -7.87
C ALA A 235 -18.07 -18.89 -6.77
N TYR A 236 -16.72 -18.85 -6.91
CA TYR A 236 -15.84 -18.13 -5.99
C TYR A 236 -16.16 -16.64 -5.95
N LYS A 237 -16.30 -16.00 -7.11
CA LYS A 237 -16.59 -14.57 -7.26
C LYS A 237 -17.92 -14.18 -6.63
N LYS A 238 -18.96 -15.02 -6.81
CA LYS A 238 -20.30 -14.86 -6.22
C LYS A 238 -20.29 -15.00 -4.71
N ASN A 239 -19.50 -15.93 -4.18
CA ASN A 239 -19.52 -16.32 -2.77
C ASN A 239 -18.47 -15.61 -1.91
N THR A 240 -17.51 -14.89 -2.50
CA THR A 240 -16.41 -14.24 -1.76
C THR A 240 -16.47 -12.73 -1.93
N PRO A 241 -16.59 -11.96 -0.82
CA PRO A 241 -16.62 -10.49 -0.88
C PRO A 241 -15.35 -9.93 -1.51
N VAL A 242 -15.48 -8.76 -2.13
CA VAL A 242 -14.37 -8.09 -2.81
C VAL A 242 -13.25 -7.71 -1.85
N LEU A 243 -13.58 -7.05 -0.74
CA LEU A 243 -12.62 -6.40 0.15
C LEU A 243 -12.76 -6.83 1.61
N ILE A 244 -13.92 -6.58 2.24
CA ILE A 244 -14.10 -6.85 3.67
C ILE A 244 -14.24 -8.36 3.90
N PRO A 245 -13.32 -8.98 4.67
CA PRO A 245 -13.34 -10.42 4.86
C PRO A 245 -14.57 -10.90 5.64
N ARG A 246 -15.18 -12.01 5.20
CA ARG A 246 -16.22 -12.68 5.97
C ARG A 246 -15.61 -13.30 7.24
N LEU A 247 -16.31 -13.17 8.35
CA LEU A 247 -15.93 -13.79 9.62
C LEU A 247 -16.18 -15.31 9.60
N THR A 248 -17.24 -15.75 8.93
CA THR A 248 -17.57 -17.17 8.78
C THR A 248 -17.16 -17.71 7.42
N LYS A 249 -16.75 -19.00 7.34
CA LYS A 249 -16.60 -19.68 6.03
C LYS A 249 -17.94 -19.68 5.32
N ALA A 250 -17.94 -19.50 3.98
CA ALA A 250 -19.11 -19.81 3.19
C ALA A 250 -19.50 -21.26 3.51
N GLY A 251 -20.71 -21.46 3.99
CA GLY A 251 -21.23 -22.83 4.18
C GLY A 251 -21.15 -23.58 2.85
N LYS A 252 -20.74 -24.84 2.94
CA LYS A 252 -20.82 -25.78 1.82
C LYS A 252 -22.24 -25.92 1.37
#